data_f7dafdfdcc208eaa46502b8e53a6301c
#
_entry.id   f7dafdfdcc208eaa46502b8e53a6301c
#
_cell.length_a   1.000
_cell.length_b   1.000
_cell.length_c   1.000
_cell.angle_alpha   90.00
_cell.angle_beta   90.00
_cell.angle_gamma   90.00
#
_symmetry.space_group_name_H-M   'P 1'
#
loop_
_entity.id
_entity.type
_entity.pdbx_description
1 polymer ?
#
loop_
_entity_poly.entity_id
_entity_poly.type
_entity_poly.pdbx_seq_one_letter_code
_entity_poly.pdbx_strand_id
1 'polypeptide(L)'
;MRSTSRTRRRTVAIAATLMAGGLVWGAGPTAFADVSAGLPAEVSPADQAALLGDTNAIRQKEGAPPISWDEGLASGSQSWADNPGSHAGGLKHDLGFNDGAENMSSAGPSQSVSQWAGEKAAYDAAGPNWNTDDPSYRYWGHYWNMVQKNYTRMGCGAADGVTVCRYA
;
A
#
# COMPACT_ATOMS: atom_id res chain seq x y z
N MET A 1 -66.52 3.06 -15.09
CA MET A 1 -66.05 4.23 -15.86
C MET A 1 -64.58 3.98 -16.25
N ARG A 2 -64.34 3.72 -17.54
CA ARG A 2 -62.97 3.47 -18.09
C ARG A 2 -62.50 4.77 -18.76
N SER A 3 -61.37 5.29 -18.35
CA SER A 3 -60.71 6.43 -19.02
C SER A 3 -59.50 5.92 -19.78
N THR A 4 -59.52 6.04 -21.08
CA THR A 4 -58.42 5.69 -21.99
C THR A 4 -57.65 6.96 -22.34
N SER A 5 -56.39 7.03 -21.93
CA SER A 5 -55.49 8.11 -22.35
C SER A 5 -54.71 7.70 -23.61
N ARG A 6 -54.89 8.46 -24.68
CA ARG A 6 -54.21 8.31 -25.98
C ARG A 6 -52.86 9.03 -25.94
N THR A 7 -51.79 8.26 -26.11
CA THR A 7 -50.43 8.81 -26.33
C THR A 7 -50.27 9.22 -27.79
N ARG A 8 -50.06 10.52 -28.04
CA ARG A 8 -49.72 11.07 -29.37
C ARG A 8 -48.23 10.88 -29.63
N ARG A 9 -47.89 10.11 -30.65
CA ARG A 9 -46.54 10.07 -31.23
C ARG A 9 -46.32 11.31 -32.07
N ARG A 10 -45.30 12.09 -31.77
CA ARG A 10 -44.79 13.17 -32.64
C ARG A 10 -43.66 12.65 -33.48
N THR A 11 -43.82 12.63 -34.78
CA THR A 11 -42.82 12.35 -35.77
C THR A 11 -41.99 13.64 -35.99
N VAL A 12 -40.69 13.58 -35.80
CA VAL A 12 -39.77 14.67 -36.13
C VAL A 12 -39.05 14.27 -37.40
N ALA A 13 -39.23 15.07 -38.44
CA ALA A 13 -38.52 14.93 -39.70
C ALA A 13 -37.13 15.48 -39.54
N ILE A 14 -36.12 14.70 -39.93
CA ILE A 14 -34.73 15.15 -39.99
C ILE A 14 -34.43 15.59 -41.43
N ALA A 15 -34.17 16.87 -41.58
CA ALA A 15 -33.64 17.43 -42.83
C ALA A 15 -32.13 17.18 -42.91
N ALA A 16 -31.68 16.49 -43.94
CA ALA A 16 -30.27 16.31 -44.25
C ALA A 16 -29.74 17.55 -44.98
N THR A 17 -28.77 18.20 -44.40
CA THR A 17 -27.98 19.25 -45.11
C THR A 17 -26.56 18.68 -45.33
N LEU A 18 -26.24 18.39 -46.57
CA LEU A 18 -24.89 18.12 -47.05
C LEU A 18 -24.11 19.44 -47.08
N MET A 19 -23.02 19.52 -46.35
CA MET A 19 -21.96 20.52 -46.60
C MET A 19 -20.63 19.80 -46.74
N ALA A 20 -19.96 20.07 -47.85
CA ALA A 20 -18.67 19.56 -48.27
C ALA A 20 -17.52 20.27 -47.53
N GLY A 21 -16.45 19.54 -47.32
CA GLY A 21 -15.08 20.03 -47.34
C GLY A 21 -14.49 20.56 -46.05
N GLY A 22 -13.57 19.77 -45.51
CA GLY A 22 -12.60 20.22 -44.53
C GLY A 22 -11.75 19.04 -44.05
N LEU A 23 -10.55 18.85 -44.64
CA LEU A 23 -9.55 17.95 -44.04
C LEU A 23 -9.10 18.55 -42.72
N VAL A 24 -9.66 18.03 -41.61
CA VAL A 24 -9.10 18.25 -40.30
C VAL A 24 -8.16 17.08 -40.02
N TRP A 25 -6.87 17.36 -39.95
CA TRP A 25 -5.89 16.45 -39.40
C TRP A 25 -6.25 16.26 -37.92
N GLY A 26 -6.91 15.17 -37.65
CA GLY A 26 -7.16 14.72 -36.29
C GLY A 26 -5.84 14.31 -35.65
N ALA A 27 -5.32 15.14 -34.76
CA ALA A 27 -4.38 14.66 -33.75
C ALA A 27 -5.14 13.66 -32.91
N GLY A 28 -4.93 12.37 -33.16
CA GLY A 28 -5.39 11.31 -32.30
C GLY A 28 -4.86 11.53 -30.87
N PRO A 29 -5.59 11.08 -29.85
CA PRO A 29 -5.05 11.11 -28.48
C PRO A 29 -3.73 10.34 -28.50
N THR A 30 -2.61 11.04 -28.24
CA THR A 30 -1.36 10.39 -27.94
C THR A 30 -1.61 9.58 -26.68
N ALA A 31 -1.76 8.27 -26.82
CA ALA A 31 -1.68 7.36 -25.70
C ALA A 31 -0.28 7.59 -25.11
N PHE A 32 -0.24 8.25 -23.97
CA PHE A 32 0.96 8.22 -23.13
C PHE A 32 1.14 6.77 -22.76
N ALA A 33 2.08 6.08 -23.42
CA ALA A 33 2.50 4.77 -23.00
C ALA A 33 2.95 4.93 -21.53
N ASP A 34 2.30 4.19 -20.65
CA ASP A 34 2.69 4.09 -19.26
C ASP A 34 4.13 3.54 -19.24
N VAL A 35 5.10 4.44 -19.02
CA VAL A 35 6.53 4.10 -18.91
C VAL A 35 6.88 3.44 -17.59
N SER A 36 5.88 2.99 -16.83
CA SER A 36 6.09 2.25 -15.58
C SER A 36 6.60 0.82 -15.78
N ALA A 37 6.76 0.36 -17.02
CA ALA A 37 7.31 -0.96 -17.31
C ALA A 37 8.84 -0.94 -17.13
N GLY A 38 9.32 -1.17 -15.90
CA GLY A 38 10.74 -1.40 -15.62
C GLY A 38 11.37 -0.62 -14.48
N LEU A 39 10.62 0.20 -13.75
CA LEU A 39 11.09 0.71 -12.46
C LEU A 39 10.91 -0.38 -11.39
N PRO A 40 11.84 -0.48 -10.40
CA PRO A 40 11.61 -1.32 -9.23
C PRO A 40 10.23 -1.00 -8.67
N ALA A 41 9.53 -2.01 -8.16
CA ALA A 41 8.16 -1.89 -7.71
C ALA A 41 8.11 -1.04 -6.44
N GLU A 42 8.09 0.27 -6.60
CA GLU A 42 7.80 1.20 -5.51
C GLU A 42 6.40 0.90 -4.94
N VAL A 43 6.21 1.23 -3.67
CA VAL A 43 4.91 1.14 -3.02
C VAL A 43 3.93 2.05 -3.75
N SER A 44 2.95 1.48 -4.46
CA SER A 44 1.93 2.24 -5.16
C SER A 44 1.00 2.95 -4.17
N PRO A 45 0.25 4.01 -4.59
CA PRO A 45 -0.74 4.65 -3.72
C PRO A 45 -1.79 3.68 -3.16
N ALA A 46 -2.14 2.63 -3.90
CA ALA A 46 -3.06 1.59 -3.45
C ALA A 46 -2.41 0.71 -2.37
N ASP A 47 -1.14 0.32 -2.55
CA ASP A 47 -0.39 -0.44 -1.55
C ASP A 47 -0.14 0.39 -0.29
N GLN A 48 0.18 1.68 -0.43
CA GLN A 48 0.31 2.60 0.69
C GLN A 48 -0.98 2.64 1.53
N ALA A 49 -2.13 2.80 0.86
CA ALA A 49 -3.42 2.82 1.55
C ALA A 49 -3.72 1.48 2.26
N ALA A 50 -3.37 0.35 1.63
CA ALA A 50 -3.55 -0.97 2.21
C ALA A 50 -2.61 -1.18 3.41
N LEU A 51 -1.31 -0.93 3.26
CA LEU A 51 -0.31 -1.07 4.33
C LEU A 51 -0.68 -0.26 5.57
N LEU A 52 -1.05 1.02 5.38
CA LEU A 52 -1.47 1.89 6.47
C LEU A 52 -2.81 1.46 7.07
N GLY A 53 -3.81 1.14 6.22
CA GLY A 53 -5.14 0.76 6.64
C GLY A 53 -5.15 -0.56 7.44
N ASP A 54 -4.46 -1.57 6.95
CA ASP A 54 -4.38 -2.88 7.60
C ASP A 54 -3.60 -2.80 8.92
N THR A 55 -2.50 -2.04 8.95
CA THR A 55 -1.76 -1.78 10.19
C THR A 55 -2.65 -1.08 11.21
N ASN A 56 -3.39 -0.06 10.83
CA ASN A 56 -4.29 0.66 11.72
C ASN A 56 -5.47 -0.20 12.20
N ALA A 57 -5.98 -1.11 11.36
CA ALA A 57 -7.01 -2.07 11.77
C ALA A 57 -6.50 -3.05 12.85
N ILE A 58 -5.23 -3.48 12.77
CA ILE A 58 -4.60 -4.30 13.81
C ILE A 58 -4.39 -3.47 15.07
N ARG A 59 -3.84 -2.27 14.96
CA ARG A 59 -3.63 -1.35 16.09
C ARG A 59 -4.92 -1.06 16.85
N GLN A 60 -6.02 -0.84 16.14
CA GLN A 60 -7.33 -0.64 16.76
C GLN A 60 -7.75 -1.83 17.63
N LYS A 61 -7.54 -3.06 17.17
CA LYS A 61 -7.86 -4.29 17.92
C LYS A 61 -7.02 -4.42 19.19
N GLU A 62 -5.79 -3.92 19.18
CA GLU A 62 -4.86 -3.93 20.32
C GLU A 62 -4.99 -2.68 21.22
N GLY A 63 -5.95 -1.79 20.94
CA GLY A 63 -6.14 -0.55 21.70
C GLY A 63 -4.95 0.41 21.57
N ALA A 64 -4.21 0.35 20.46
CA ALA A 64 -3.17 1.30 20.12
C ALA A 64 -3.75 2.44 19.27
N PRO A 65 -3.29 3.70 19.46
CA PRO A 65 -3.69 4.81 18.61
C PRO A 65 -3.34 4.56 17.15
N PRO A 66 -4.14 5.08 16.18
CA PRO A 66 -3.77 4.99 14.78
C PRO A 66 -2.48 5.76 14.50
N ILE A 67 -1.74 5.29 13.50
CA ILE A 67 -0.55 5.96 12.97
C ILE A 67 -0.85 6.59 11.61
N SER A 68 -0.04 7.57 11.22
CA SER A 68 -0.12 8.24 9.93
C SER A 68 1.03 7.80 9.00
N TRP A 69 0.84 8.00 7.71
CA TRP A 69 1.92 7.82 6.75
C TRP A 69 2.92 8.97 6.82
N ASP A 70 4.21 8.62 6.72
CA ASP A 70 5.34 9.56 6.73
C ASP A 70 6.23 9.31 5.51
N GLU A 71 6.35 10.31 4.65
CA GLU A 71 7.12 10.22 3.41
C GLU A 71 8.64 10.11 3.66
N GLY A 72 9.13 10.61 4.77
CA GLY A 72 10.54 10.46 5.16
C GLY A 72 10.87 9.02 5.51
N LEU A 73 10.01 8.37 6.30
CA LEU A 73 10.12 6.95 6.61
C LEU A 73 9.95 6.10 5.35
N ALA A 74 9.01 6.46 4.46
CA ALA A 74 8.78 5.76 3.20
C ALA A 74 10.01 5.84 2.29
N SER A 75 10.58 7.03 2.12
CA SER A 75 11.80 7.23 1.33
C SER A 75 13.00 6.45 1.88
N GLY A 76 13.17 6.44 3.21
CA GLY A 76 14.21 5.64 3.86
C GLY A 76 13.99 4.15 3.69
N SER A 77 12.75 3.68 3.79
CA SER A 77 12.36 2.29 3.57
C SER A 77 12.59 1.87 2.12
N GLN A 78 12.24 2.74 1.15
CA GLN A 78 12.50 2.49 -0.27
C GLN A 78 13.99 2.38 -0.54
N SER A 79 14.81 3.34 -0.04
CA SER A 79 16.26 3.30 -0.21
C SER A 79 16.89 2.02 0.35
N TRP A 80 16.33 1.47 1.43
CA TRP A 80 16.78 0.19 1.97
C TRP A 80 16.30 -0.99 1.15
N ALA A 81 15.05 -0.99 0.68
CA ALA A 81 14.54 -2.03 -0.21
C ALA A 81 15.34 -2.12 -1.51
N ASP A 82 15.71 -0.98 -2.11
CA ASP A 82 16.55 -0.88 -3.33
C ASP A 82 17.99 -1.35 -3.11
N ASN A 83 18.44 -1.42 -1.87
CA ASN A 83 19.81 -1.83 -1.54
C ASN A 83 19.94 -3.36 -1.62
N PRO A 84 20.78 -3.90 -2.51
CA PRO A 84 21.01 -5.36 -2.56
C PRO A 84 21.46 -5.97 -1.22
N GLY A 85 22.06 -5.16 -0.33
CA GLY A 85 22.42 -5.58 1.02
C GLY A 85 21.24 -5.97 1.90
N SER A 86 20.04 -5.44 1.61
CA SER A 86 18.83 -5.71 2.37
C SER A 86 18.34 -7.15 2.25
N HIS A 87 18.67 -7.84 1.14
CA HIS A 87 18.12 -9.15 0.81
C HIS A 87 19.14 -10.16 0.26
N ALA A 88 20.41 -9.79 0.07
CA ALA A 88 21.45 -10.70 -0.38
C ALA A 88 21.68 -11.82 0.64
N GLY A 89 21.19 -13.03 0.34
CA GLY A 89 21.30 -14.20 1.21
C GLY A 89 20.32 -14.22 2.39
N GLY A 90 19.21 -13.51 2.27
CA GLY A 90 18.11 -13.39 3.27
C GLY A 90 17.89 -11.94 3.68
N LEU A 91 16.75 -11.67 4.31
CA LEU A 91 16.39 -10.33 4.76
C LEU A 91 17.36 -9.84 5.85
N LYS A 92 17.78 -8.60 5.74
CA LYS A 92 18.68 -7.95 6.69
C LYS A 92 18.19 -6.55 7.02
N HIS A 93 18.04 -6.26 8.30
CA HIS A 93 17.66 -4.95 8.78
C HIS A 93 18.72 -3.88 8.49
N ASP A 94 18.27 -2.65 8.31
CA ASP A 94 19.12 -1.48 8.22
C ASP A 94 19.63 -1.11 9.62
N LEU A 95 20.86 -1.47 9.93
CA LEU A 95 21.49 -1.15 11.21
C LEU A 95 21.76 0.36 11.38
N GLY A 96 21.64 1.15 10.31
CA GLY A 96 21.72 2.61 10.36
C GLY A 96 20.42 3.30 10.76
N PHE A 97 19.29 2.58 10.72
CA PHE A 97 18.01 3.14 11.15
C PHE A 97 17.85 3.01 12.67
N ASN A 98 17.82 4.15 13.39
CA ASN A 98 17.81 4.20 14.85
C ASN A 98 16.58 4.95 15.43
N ASP A 99 15.68 5.44 14.57
CA ASP A 99 14.56 6.32 15.00
C ASP A 99 13.27 5.55 15.36
N GLY A 100 13.34 4.21 15.44
CA GLY A 100 12.16 3.41 15.73
C GLY A 100 12.35 1.92 15.44
N ALA A 101 11.35 1.29 14.83
CA ALA A 101 11.38 -0.11 14.45
C ALA A 101 11.26 -0.30 12.93
N GLU A 102 11.79 -1.43 12.45
CA GLU A 102 11.72 -1.83 11.05
C GLU A 102 11.15 -3.25 10.94
N ASN A 103 10.15 -3.42 10.09
CA ASN A 103 9.66 -4.73 9.65
C ASN A 103 10.09 -4.98 8.21
N MET A 104 10.49 -6.20 7.93
CA MET A 104 10.81 -6.64 6.57
C MET A 104 10.02 -7.88 6.20
N SER A 105 9.71 -8.03 4.92
CA SER A 105 9.00 -9.17 4.36
C SER A 105 9.56 -9.52 2.98
N SER A 106 9.62 -10.79 2.66
CA SER A 106 9.86 -11.28 1.30
C SER A 106 8.57 -11.42 0.48
N ALA A 107 7.44 -10.99 1.02
CA ALA A 107 6.18 -10.87 0.30
C ALA A 107 6.02 -9.44 -0.24
N GLY A 108 5.22 -9.29 -1.31
CA GLY A 108 4.88 -7.96 -1.81
C GLY A 108 4.08 -7.12 -0.81
N PRO A 109 3.97 -5.79 -1.03
CA PRO A 109 3.34 -4.88 -0.08
C PRO A 109 1.95 -5.32 0.40
N SER A 110 1.11 -5.79 -0.52
CA SER A 110 -0.26 -6.25 -0.21
C SER A 110 -0.35 -7.46 0.73
N GLN A 111 0.74 -8.19 0.95
CA GLN A 111 0.78 -9.39 1.79
C GLN A 111 1.60 -9.21 3.06
N SER A 112 2.45 -8.20 3.13
CA SER A 112 3.41 -8.01 4.23
C SER A 112 2.72 -7.86 5.58
N VAL A 113 1.70 -6.99 5.69
CA VAL A 113 0.98 -6.79 6.96
C VAL A 113 0.29 -8.07 7.42
N SER A 114 -0.30 -8.83 6.50
CA SER A 114 -0.95 -10.10 6.85
C SER A 114 0.07 -11.16 7.31
N GLN A 115 1.26 -11.18 6.73
CA GLN A 115 2.36 -12.05 7.17
C GLN A 115 2.78 -11.71 8.61
N TRP A 116 3.01 -10.43 8.91
CA TRP A 116 3.37 -9.98 10.26
C TRP A 116 2.22 -10.18 11.26
N ALA A 117 0.97 -10.03 10.81
CA ALA A 117 -0.23 -10.29 11.62
C ALA A 117 -0.36 -11.77 12.03
N GLY A 118 0.19 -12.68 11.25
CA GLY A 118 0.25 -14.11 11.56
C GLY A 118 1.06 -14.43 12.83
N GLU A 119 1.89 -13.50 13.29
CA GLU A 119 2.69 -13.64 14.53
C GLU A 119 1.88 -13.40 15.81
N LYS A 120 0.61 -12.99 15.70
CA LYS A 120 -0.26 -12.65 16.86
C LYS A 120 -0.24 -13.71 17.96
N ALA A 121 -0.34 -14.98 17.61
CA ALA A 121 -0.38 -16.05 18.62
C ALA A 121 0.93 -16.15 19.42
N ALA A 122 2.07 -15.97 18.75
CA ALA A 122 3.37 -15.95 19.40
C ALA A 122 3.56 -14.68 20.26
N TYR A 123 3.06 -13.54 19.76
CA TYR A 123 3.04 -12.28 20.51
C TYR A 123 2.22 -12.41 21.81
N ASP A 124 1.02 -13.00 21.75
CA ASP A 124 0.17 -13.22 22.94
C ASP A 124 0.83 -14.17 23.94
N ALA A 125 1.50 -15.20 23.44
CA ALA A 125 2.21 -16.15 24.29
C ALA A 125 3.45 -15.54 24.97
N ALA A 126 4.11 -14.59 24.34
CA ALA A 126 5.29 -13.88 24.88
C ALA A 126 4.93 -12.84 25.95
N GLY A 127 3.76 -12.19 25.84
CA GLY A 127 3.35 -11.13 26.78
C GLY A 127 2.95 -11.67 28.17
N PRO A 128 2.95 -10.82 29.22
CA PRO A 128 3.27 -9.38 29.24
C PRO A 128 4.77 -9.05 29.40
N ASN A 129 5.64 -10.06 29.39
CA ASN A 129 7.08 -9.90 29.64
C ASN A 129 7.87 -9.81 28.32
N TRP A 130 7.41 -8.99 27.38
CA TRP A 130 8.10 -8.81 26.10
C TRP A 130 9.52 -8.31 26.32
N ASN A 131 10.48 -9.10 25.86
CA ASN A 131 11.89 -8.77 25.88
C ASN A 131 12.45 -8.93 24.48
N THR A 132 12.85 -7.83 23.87
CA THR A 132 13.43 -7.80 22.51
C THR A 132 14.78 -8.48 22.41
N ASP A 133 15.47 -8.69 23.55
CA ASP A 133 16.72 -9.45 23.62
C ASP A 133 16.48 -10.97 23.69
N ASP A 134 15.23 -11.41 23.88
CA ASP A 134 14.87 -12.82 23.89
C ASP A 134 14.97 -13.41 22.47
N PRO A 135 15.60 -14.57 22.29
CA PRO A 135 15.67 -15.23 20.98
C PRO A 135 14.30 -15.53 20.35
N SER A 136 13.23 -15.58 21.13
CA SER A 136 11.87 -15.76 20.62
C SER A 136 11.32 -14.52 19.92
N TYR A 137 11.92 -13.33 20.12
CA TYR A 137 11.53 -12.08 19.46
C TYR A 137 11.36 -12.23 17.95
N ARG A 138 12.19 -13.04 17.30
CA ARG A 138 12.10 -13.35 15.87
C ARG A 138 10.77 -13.96 15.40
N TYR A 139 9.93 -14.45 16.33
CA TYR A 139 8.64 -15.08 16.02
C TYR A 139 7.44 -14.18 16.27
N TRP A 140 7.65 -13.02 16.93
CA TRP A 140 6.57 -12.10 17.30
C TRP A 140 6.95 -10.62 17.17
N GLY A 141 8.18 -10.33 16.80
CA GLY A 141 8.71 -8.97 16.74
C GLY A 141 8.04 -8.07 15.71
N HIS A 142 7.66 -8.61 14.56
CA HIS A 142 6.96 -7.81 13.54
C HIS A 142 5.58 -7.38 14.03
N TYR A 143 4.84 -8.29 14.68
CA TYR A 143 3.55 -7.94 15.28
C TYR A 143 3.72 -6.88 16.37
N TRP A 144 4.70 -7.10 17.27
CA TRP A 144 5.03 -6.16 18.34
C TRP A 144 5.34 -4.77 17.80
N ASN A 145 6.15 -4.65 16.75
CA ASN A 145 6.48 -3.38 16.11
C ASN A 145 5.23 -2.65 15.60
N MET A 146 4.29 -3.37 14.97
CA MET A 146 3.07 -2.78 14.45
C MET A 146 2.18 -2.16 15.54
N VAL A 147 2.16 -2.74 16.75
CA VAL A 147 1.20 -2.38 17.80
C VAL A 147 1.76 -1.49 18.90
N GLN A 148 3.02 -1.06 18.79
CA GLN A 148 3.64 -0.17 19.78
C GLN A 148 2.90 1.16 19.87
N LYS A 149 2.46 1.52 21.10
CA LYS A 149 1.63 2.70 21.34
C LYS A 149 2.38 4.03 21.21
N ASN A 150 3.70 4.00 21.35
CA ASN A 150 4.56 5.15 21.20
C ASN A 150 4.86 5.53 19.74
N TYR A 151 4.64 4.62 18.78
CA TYR A 151 4.79 4.97 17.38
C TYR A 151 3.54 5.69 16.86
N THR A 152 3.77 6.77 16.14
CA THR A 152 2.74 7.66 15.60
C THR A 152 2.76 7.73 14.07
N ARG A 153 3.83 7.22 13.44
CA ARG A 153 4.09 7.31 12.00
C ARG A 153 4.61 5.99 11.46
N MET A 154 4.32 5.72 10.19
CA MET A 154 4.94 4.64 9.43
C MET A 154 5.21 5.08 8.00
N GLY A 155 6.16 4.42 7.36
CA GLY A 155 6.42 4.56 5.93
C GLY A 155 7.07 3.30 5.39
N CYS A 156 6.67 2.88 4.19
CA CYS A 156 7.16 1.65 3.58
C CYS A 156 7.74 1.90 2.20
N GLY A 157 8.66 1.02 1.81
CA GLY A 157 9.20 0.91 0.47
C GLY A 157 9.24 -0.55 0.03
N ALA A 158 9.30 -0.81 -1.27
CA ALA A 158 9.41 -2.15 -1.81
C ALA A 158 10.26 -2.18 -3.08
N ALA A 159 11.10 -3.22 -3.21
CA ALA A 159 11.88 -3.50 -4.39
C ALA A 159 12.27 -4.98 -4.41
N ASP A 160 12.42 -5.57 -5.59
CA ASP A 160 12.96 -6.93 -5.79
C ASP A 160 12.30 -8.02 -4.92
N GLY A 161 10.99 -7.87 -4.65
CA GLY A 161 10.22 -8.81 -3.82
C GLY A 161 10.42 -8.62 -2.32
N VAL A 162 11.09 -7.56 -1.91
CA VAL A 162 11.24 -7.16 -0.50
C VAL A 162 10.31 -5.99 -0.20
N THR A 163 9.63 -6.04 0.94
CA THR A 163 8.90 -4.91 1.51
C THR A 163 9.57 -4.54 2.84
N VAL A 164 9.85 -3.26 3.01
CA VAL A 164 10.41 -2.67 4.23
C VAL A 164 9.41 -1.66 4.77
N CYS A 165 9.05 -1.75 6.04
CA CYS A 165 8.23 -0.74 6.72
C CYS A 165 8.92 -0.27 8.00
N ARG A 166 8.98 1.04 8.20
CA ARG A 166 9.56 1.69 9.38
C ARG A 166 8.48 2.39 10.19
N TYR A 167 8.65 2.39 11.50
CA TYR A 167 7.73 2.94 12.48
C TYR A 167 8.49 3.88 13.43
N ALA A 168 7.92 5.07 13.70
CA ALA A 168 8.50 6.06 14.62
C ALA A 168 7.44 6.82 15.43
#